data_5f7a4b6cc6970b6f9ca60b5149ed28cf
#
_entry.id   5f7a4b6cc6970b6f9ca60b5149ed28cf
#
_cell.length_a   1.000
_cell.length_b   1.000
_cell.length_c   1.000
_cell.angle_alpha   90.00
_cell.angle_beta   90.00
_cell.angle_gamma   90.00
#
_symmetry.space_group_name_H-M   'P 1'
#
loop_
_entity.id
_entity.type
_entity.pdbx_description
1 polymer ?
#
loop_
_entity_poly.entity_id
_entity_poly.type
_entity_poly.pdbx_seq_one_letter_code
_entity_poly.pdbx_strand_id
1 'polypeptide(L)'
;MDSKFFASSKTGLKPASAKGTQLYGNKNNKKILKGAGLAAGIAAVVFLILFAVTYFVALRPTLALTSKVNEVKADISEISKSATNRDLVELSANLDKLEMDIAELRAARDENIGWMENFGLTKEYYADSNHFMDAGLQMIEAGREAIKLIEPFADAGGFRISAEQEIEIVDPAQGSGLAEAFSNWIAIMPEIAGDIDVVLNRLTLAGEELNKVDASKYPESFRGTDLRQSIIKAQNTLTLLNDSAPDIKEALNIIPPLLGVGTTEKRYMILMENDKELRATGGFWTYISTFKIANAQLSSDFTSQGTYNIDFALEVIDPYYTFPTVPDAYRNHLKVERMFSRDANISPDFPTSVDQFM
;
A
#
# COMPACT_ATOMS: atom_id res chain seq x y z
N MET A 1 -24.99 -20.87 -67.43
CA MET A 1 -23.54 -20.73 -67.60
C MET A 1 -22.97 -20.47 -66.20
N ASP A 2 -22.58 -21.56 -65.77
CA ASP A 2 -21.48 -21.88 -64.85
C ASP A 2 -21.44 -21.19 -63.46
N SER A 3 -22.16 -21.86 -62.59
CA SER A 3 -21.90 -22.07 -61.20
C SER A 3 -20.58 -22.81 -60.99
N LYS A 4 -19.52 -22.18 -60.56
CA LYS A 4 -18.35 -22.79 -59.91
C LYS A 4 -17.45 -21.70 -59.27
N PHE A 5 -17.70 -21.39 -58.01
CA PHE A 5 -16.66 -20.89 -57.10
C PHE A 5 -17.19 -20.85 -55.66
N PHE A 6 -17.45 -22.03 -55.10
CA PHE A 6 -17.44 -22.27 -53.67
C PHE A 6 -16.86 -23.66 -53.42
N ALA A 7 -15.55 -23.76 -53.52
CA ALA A 7 -14.83 -24.90 -53.01
C ALA A 7 -14.62 -24.72 -51.50
N SER A 8 -15.40 -25.46 -50.76
CA SER A 8 -15.26 -25.74 -49.34
C SER A 8 -13.86 -26.24 -49.03
N SER A 9 -13.03 -25.44 -48.34
CA SER A 9 -11.91 -25.96 -47.60
C SER A 9 -12.37 -26.26 -46.16
N LYS A 10 -12.75 -27.50 -45.93
CA LYS A 10 -12.86 -28.11 -44.62
C LYS A 10 -11.43 -28.26 -44.04
N THR A 11 -10.88 -27.23 -43.45
CA THR A 11 -9.79 -27.41 -42.52
C THR A 11 -10.39 -27.55 -41.13
N GLY A 12 -10.39 -28.78 -40.65
CA GLY A 12 -10.80 -29.17 -39.33
C GLY A 12 -9.85 -28.51 -38.29
N LEU A 13 -10.22 -27.37 -37.81
CA LEU A 13 -9.69 -26.82 -36.56
C LEU A 13 -10.30 -27.63 -35.42
N LYS A 14 -9.50 -28.55 -34.86
CA LYS A 14 -9.79 -29.13 -33.56
C LYS A 14 -9.99 -27.97 -32.57
N PRO A 15 -11.02 -28.00 -31.73
CA PRO A 15 -11.13 -27.00 -30.65
C PRO A 15 -9.86 -27.09 -29.82
N ALA A 16 -9.13 -26.02 -29.77
CA ALA A 16 -8.03 -25.86 -28.85
C ALA A 16 -8.64 -26.02 -27.45
N SER A 17 -8.22 -27.07 -26.77
CA SER A 17 -8.43 -27.23 -25.33
C SER A 17 -8.08 -25.91 -24.67
N ALA A 18 -9.06 -25.25 -24.08
CA ALA A 18 -8.86 -24.14 -23.18
C ALA A 18 -8.06 -24.67 -21.98
N LYS A 19 -6.75 -24.74 -22.13
CA LYS A 19 -5.86 -24.72 -20.98
C LYS A 19 -6.08 -23.34 -20.37
N GLY A 20 -6.86 -23.34 -19.28
CA GLY A 20 -6.99 -22.19 -18.46
C GLY A 20 -5.61 -21.60 -18.23
N THR A 21 -5.42 -20.41 -18.75
CA THR A 21 -4.29 -19.56 -18.36
C THR A 21 -4.47 -19.38 -16.87
N GLN A 22 -3.79 -20.21 -16.08
CA GLN A 22 -3.59 -19.90 -14.69
C GLN A 22 -2.88 -18.55 -14.72
N LEU A 23 -3.63 -17.51 -14.45
CA LEU A 23 -3.08 -16.25 -13.99
C LEU A 23 -2.23 -16.64 -12.80
N TYR A 24 -0.93 -16.70 -13.02
CA TYR A 24 0.08 -16.73 -11.97
C TYR A 24 -0.10 -15.41 -11.21
N GLY A 25 -1.12 -15.40 -10.36
CA GLY A 25 -1.19 -14.45 -9.28
C GLY A 25 0.04 -14.71 -8.45
N ASN A 26 1.04 -13.85 -8.62
CA ASN A 26 2.26 -13.88 -7.85
C ASN A 26 1.83 -13.92 -6.38
N LYS A 27 1.98 -15.09 -5.74
CA LYS A 27 1.64 -15.31 -4.32
C LYS A 27 2.34 -14.31 -3.40
N ASN A 28 3.35 -13.60 -3.90
CA ASN A 28 4.08 -12.57 -3.17
C ASN A 28 3.32 -11.23 -3.10
N ASN A 29 2.49 -10.90 -4.09
CA ASN A 29 1.77 -9.61 -4.06
C ASN A 29 0.55 -9.63 -3.12
N LYS A 30 0.03 -10.80 -2.76
CA LYS A 30 -1.09 -10.92 -1.79
C LYS A 30 -0.69 -10.70 -0.33
N LYS A 31 0.62 -10.75 -0.01
CA LYS A 31 1.12 -10.43 1.34
C LYS A 31 1.38 -8.93 1.54
N ILE A 32 1.51 -8.16 0.48
CA ILE A 32 1.97 -6.76 0.53
C ILE A 32 0.84 -5.80 0.92
N LEU A 33 -0.42 -6.11 0.63
CA LEU A 33 -1.55 -5.22 0.96
C LEU A 33 -2.17 -5.45 2.36
N LYS A 34 -1.77 -6.49 3.08
CA LYS A 34 -2.41 -6.91 4.34
C LYS A 34 -1.77 -6.35 5.62
N GLY A 35 -1.19 -5.21 5.60
CA GLY A 35 -0.61 -4.61 6.80
C GLY A 35 0.52 -3.62 6.50
N ALA A 36 0.58 -3.09 5.30
CA ALA A 36 1.73 -2.32 4.83
C ALA A 36 2.02 -1.07 5.67
N GLY A 37 1.02 -0.42 6.23
CA GLY A 37 1.23 0.79 7.04
C GLY A 37 1.74 0.47 8.46
N LEU A 38 1.05 -0.40 9.20
CA LEU A 38 1.44 -0.77 10.56
C LEU A 38 2.71 -1.61 10.56
N ALA A 39 2.83 -2.56 9.63
CA ALA A 39 4.02 -3.40 9.51
C ALA A 39 5.26 -2.61 9.05
N ALA A 40 5.12 -1.58 8.22
CA ALA A 40 6.25 -0.74 7.80
C ALA A 40 6.75 0.15 8.97
N GLY A 41 5.85 0.71 9.77
CA GLY A 41 6.21 1.42 11.00
C GLY A 41 6.95 0.50 11.97
N ILE A 42 6.40 -0.68 12.24
CA ILE A 42 7.01 -1.69 13.14
C ILE A 42 8.33 -2.22 12.56
N ALA A 43 8.44 -2.45 11.25
CA ALA A 43 9.69 -2.87 10.62
C ALA A 43 10.79 -1.81 10.72
N ALA A 44 10.46 -0.51 10.68
CA ALA A 44 11.43 0.56 10.92
C ALA A 44 11.92 0.57 12.38
N VAL A 45 11.05 0.35 13.38
CA VAL A 45 11.43 0.13 14.78
C VAL A 45 12.39 -1.03 14.92
N VAL A 46 11.99 -2.18 14.37
CA VAL A 46 12.78 -3.42 14.36
C VAL A 46 14.19 -3.12 13.86
N PHE A 47 14.26 -2.36 12.77
CA PHE A 47 15.52 -2.07 12.12
C PHE A 47 16.43 -1.15 12.94
N LEU A 48 15.86 -0.09 13.56
CA LEU A 48 16.57 0.86 14.41
C LEU A 48 17.16 0.24 15.66
N ILE A 49 16.37 -0.61 16.31
CA ILE A 49 16.81 -1.28 17.53
C ILE A 49 17.84 -2.36 17.22
N LEU A 50 17.67 -3.14 16.14
CA LEU A 50 18.68 -4.10 15.68
C LEU A 50 20.03 -3.43 15.42
N PHE A 51 20.01 -2.18 14.95
CA PHE A 51 21.23 -1.44 14.68
C PHE A 51 21.91 -0.97 15.96
N ALA A 52 21.20 -0.28 16.85
CA ALA A 52 21.74 0.13 18.15
C ALA A 52 22.35 -1.08 18.88
N VAL A 53 21.62 -2.18 18.85
CA VAL A 53 22.00 -3.46 19.43
C VAL A 53 23.28 -4.04 18.79
N THR A 54 23.41 -4.05 17.47
CA THR A 54 24.58 -4.59 16.77
C THR A 54 25.83 -3.77 17.06
N TYR A 55 25.66 -2.45 17.16
CA TYR A 55 26.75 -1.52 17.45
C TYR A 55 27.32 -1.71 18.88
N PHE A 56 26.46 -1.87 19.89
CA PHE A 56 26.88 -2.07 21.27
C PHE A 56 27.58 -3.42 21.49
N VAL A 57 27.10 -4.47 20.83
CA VAL A 57 27.76 -5.80 20.85
C VAL A 57 29.15 -5.74 20.21
N ALA A 58 29.39 -4.79 19.30
CA ALA A 58 30.66 -4.67 18.58
C ALA A 58 31.78 -4.05 19.38
N LEU A 59 31.50 -3.07 20.24
CA LEU A 59 32.54 -2.29 20.90
C LEU A 59 33.13 -2.95 22.16
N ARG A 60 32.36 -3.70 22.92
CA ARG A 60 32.81 -4.67 23.95
C ARG A 60 31.65 -5.56 24.41
N PRO A 61 31.61 -6.85 24.06
CA PRO A 61 30.60 -7.74 24.57
C PRO A 61 30.88 -8.06 26.05
N THR A 62 30.29 -7.30 26.95
CA THR A 62 30.02 -7.89 28.23
C THR A 62 28.86 -8.83 28.07
N LEU A 63 28.88 -9.99 28.70
CA LEU A 63 27.81 -11.00 28.60
C LEU A 63 26.43 -10.37 28.92
N ALA A 64 26.39 -9.42 29.87
CA ALA A 64 25.18 -8.71 30.27
C ALA A 64 24.60 -7.87 29.14
N LEU A 65 25.41 -7.12 28.40
CA LEU A 65 24.95 -6.31 27.28
C LEU A 65 24.43 -7.20 26.13
N THR A 66 25.14 -8.31 25.85
CA THR A 66 24.73 -9.26 24.81
C THR A 66 23.37 -9.90 25.13
N SER A 67 23.10 -10.21 26.40
CA SER A 67 21.81 -10.75 26.83
C SER A 67 20.69 -9.73 26.57
N LYS A 68 20.82 -8.50 27.06
CA LYS A 68 19.82 -7.46 26.89
C LYS A 68 19.53 -7.12 25.42
N VAL A 69 20.56 -7.12 24.62
CA VAL A 69 20.46 -6.99 23.16
C VAL A 69 19.63 -8.10 22.55
N ASN A 70 19.81 -9.34 22.98
CA ASN A 70 19.05 -10.48 22.44
C ASN A 70 17.59 -10.46 22.93
N GLU A 71 17.32 -9.97 24.14
CA GLU A 71 15.97 -9.75 24.66
C GLU A 71 15.22 -8.74 23.77
N VAL A 72 15.78 -7.57 23.54
CA VAL A 72 15.23 -6.54 22.63
C VAL A 72 14.99 -7.10 21.23
N LYS A 73 15.89 -7.93 20.69
CA LYS A 73 15.68 -8.60 19.39
C LYS A 73 14.49 -9.57 19.38
N ALA A 74 14.35 -10.31 20.46
CA ALA A 74 13.25 -11.26 20.59
C ALA A 74 11.89 -10.51 20.65
N ASP A 75 11.80 -9.42 21.41
CA ASP A 75 10.59 -8.62 21.52
C ASP A 75 10.17 -8.03 20.19
N ILE A 76 11.12 -7.54 19.43
CA ILE A 76 10.87 -7.05 18.07
C ILE A 76 10.25 -8.13 17.17
N SER A 77 10.76 -9.37 17.29
CA SER A 77 10.23 -10.49 16.53
C SER A 77 8.79 -10.82 16.94
N GLU A 78 8.50 -10.79 18.26
CA GLU A 78 7.14 -11.02 18.77
C GLU A 78 6.18 -9.87 18.40
N ILE A 79 6.62 -8.62 18.42
CA ILE A 79 5.87 -7.46 17.91
C ILE A 79 5.49 -7.67 16.44
N SER A 80 6.44 -8.07 15.61
CA SER A 80 6.17 -8.34 14.19
C SER A 80 5.16 -9.47 14.00
N LYS A 81 5.21 -10.48 14.84
CA LYS A 81 4.33 -11.64 14.79
C LYS A 81 2.91 -11.29 15.26
N SER A 82 2.76 -10.59 16.41
CA SER A 82 1.46 -10.16 16.92
C SER A 82 0.78 -9.17 15.96
N ALA A 83 1.53 -8.26 15.35
CA ALA A 83 1.01 -7.38 14.30
C ALA A 83 0.53 -8.15 13.05
N THR A 84 1.28 -9.18 12.64
CA THR A 84 0.91 -10.04 11.50
C THR A 84 -0.35 -10.86 11.82
N ASN A 85 -0.48 -11.31 13.05
CA ASN A 85 -1.63 -12.07 13.55
C ASN A 85 -2.84 -11.17 13.89
N ARG A 86 -2.72 -9.85 13.79
CA ARG A 86 -3.73 -8.86 14.17
C ARG A 86 -4.16 -8.96 15.65
N ASP A 87 -3.24 -9.36 16.50
CA ASP A 87 -3.47 -9.49 17.94
C ASP A 87 -3.05 -8.19 18.63
N LEU A 88 -3.99 -7.28 18.87
CA LEU A 88 -3.71 -5.99 19.51
C LEU A 88 -3.37 -6.16 21.00
N VAL A 89 -3.90 -7.19 21.65
CA VAL A 89 -3.58 -7.48 23.05
C VAL A 89 -2.12 -7.88 23.20
N GLU A 90 -1.70 -8.86 22.40
CA GLU A 90 -0.30 -9.33 22.40
C GLU A 90 0.64 -8.25 21.90
N LEU A 91 0.22 -7.47 20.89
CA LEU A 91 1.00 -6.35 20.37
C LEU A 91 1.24 -5.28 21.44
N SER A 92 0.21 -4.89 22.19
CA SER A 92 0.34 -3.92 23.28
C SER A 92 1.29 -4.43 24.37
N ALA A 93 1.12 -5.68 24.81
CA ALA A 93 1.98 -6.29 25.82
C ALA A 93 3.46 -6.38 25.36
N ASN A 94 3.67 -6.69 24.09
CA ASN A 94 5.03 -6.76 23.52
C ASN A 94 5.67 -5.37 23.37
N LEU A 95 4.88 -4.32 23.11
CA LEU A 95 5.39 -2.93 23.14
C LEU A 95 5.80 -2.49 24.55
N ASP A 96 5.01 -2.82 25.58
CA ASP A 96 5.32 -2.54 26.96
C ASP A 96 6.60 -3.25 27.41
N LYS A 97 6.73 -4.54 27.01
CA LYS A 97 7.92 -5.33 27.30
C LYS A 97 9.16 -4.73 26.61
N LEU A 98 9.05 -4.37 25.33
CA LEU A 98 10.13 -3.75 24.58
C LEU A 98 10.61 -2.44 25.22
N GLU A 99 9.69 -1.59 25.72
CA GLU A 99 10.04 -0.37 26.44
C GLU A 99 10.86 -0.67 27.68
N MET A 100 10.44 -1.66 28.48
CA MET A 100 11.18 -2.10 29.67
C MET A 100 12.58 -2.61 29.28
N ASP A 101 12.68 -3.44 28.26
CA ASP A 101 13.96 -4.03 27.83
C ASP A 101 14.91 -2.98 27.23
N ILE A 102 14.39 -1.92 26.58
CA ILE A 102 15.19 -0.74 26.18
C ILE A 102 15.70 0.02 27.40
N ALA A 103 14.89 0.22 28.42
CA ALA A 103 15.31 0.89 29.66
C ALA A 103 16.40 0.09 30.40
N GLU A 104 16.25 -1.24 30.46
CA GLU A 104 17.25 -2.14 31.03
C GLU A 104 18.55 -2.17 30.20
N LEU A 105 18.43 -2.16 28.86
CA LEU A 105 19.59 -2.05 27.97
C LEU A 105 20.32 -0.74 28.18
N ARG A 106 19.61 0.38 28.35
CA ARG A 106 20.19 1.70 28.67
C ARG A 106 20.94 1.66 29.98
N ALA A 107 20.33 1.12 31.03
CA ALA A 107 20.97 0.98 32.34
C ALA A 107 22.20 0.07 32.26
N ALA A 108 22.10 -1.07 31.61
CA ALA A 108 23.23 -1.99 31.43
C ALA A 108 24.38 -1.34 30.63
N ARG A 109 24.06 -0.55 29.60
CA ARG A 109 25.05 0.24 28.86
C ARG A 109 25.78 1.22 29.75
N ASP A 110 25.03 2.03 30.51
CA ASP A 110 25.59 3.07 31.35
C ASP A 110 26.49 2.48 32.43
N GLU A 111 26.10 1.37 33.05
CA GLU A 111 26.90 0.65 34.03
C GLU A 111 28.20 0.09 33.43
N ASN A 112 28.15 -0.53 32.27
CA ASN A 112 29.26 -1.27 31.69
C ASN A 112 30.21 -0.41 30.85
N ILE A 113 29.66 0.56 30.09
CA ILE A 113 30.40 1.41 29.14
C ILE A 113 30.13 2.92 29.29
N GLY A 114 29.51 3.38 30.40
CA GLY A 114 29.21 4.79 30.62
C GLY A 114 30.45 5.70 30.57
N TRP A 115 31.64 5.14 30.83
CA TRP A 115 32.91 5.87 30.67
C TRP A 115 33.16 6.38 29.24
N MET A 116 32.51 5.76 28.23
CA MET A 116 32.61 6.14 26.81
C MET A 116 32.11 7.55 26.54
N GLU A 117 31.16 8.04 27.33
CA GLU A 117 30.62 9.40 27.25
C GLU A 117 31.69 10.47 27.37
N ASN A 118 32.70 10.21 28.23
CA ASN A 118 33.76 11.16 28.55
C ASN A 118 35.05 10.93 27.75
N PHE A 119 35.10 9.92 26.94
CA PHE A 119 36.29 9.58 26.15
C PHE A 119 36.16 10.04 24.70
N GLY A 120 37.06 10.92 24.25
CA GLY A 120 36.93 11.66 22.99
C GLY A 120 36.69 10.82 21.74
N LEU A 121 37.23 9.59 21.63
CA LEU A 121 37.07 8.69 20.49
C LEU A 121 35.73 7.93 20.47
N THR A 122 35.05 7.83 21.63
CA THR A 122 33.82 7.04 21.78
C THR A 122 32.59 7.86 22.12
N LYS A 123 32.79 9.13 22.50
CA LYS A 123 31.73 10.04 22.93
C LYS A 123 30.58 10.13 21.94
N GLU A 124 30.89 10.27 20.65
CA GLU A 124 29.86 10.39 19.59
C GLU A 124 29.05 9.11 19.48
N TYR A 125 29.70 7.95 19.50
CA TYR A 125 29.02 6.66 19.44
C TYR A 125 28.15 6.41 20.69
N TYR A 126 28.56 6.89 21.84
CA TYR A 126 27.73 6.83 23.03
C TYR A 126 26.49 7.73 22.88
N ALA A 127 26.66 8.94 22.35
CA ALA A 127 25.55 9.83 22.03
C ALA A 127 24.60 9.25 20.99
N ASP A 128 25.15 8.70 19.90
CA ASP A 128 24.35 8.01 18.87
C ASP A 128 23.50 6.88 19.44
N SER A 129 24.02 6.18 20.47
CA SER A 129 23.25 5.13 21.15
C SER A 129 22.02 5.65 21.89
N ASN A 130 22.09 6.88 22.44
CA ASN A 130 20.91 7.52 23.01
C ASN A 130 19.90 7.82 21.91
N HIS A 131 20.34 8.40 20.80
CA HIS A 131 19.47 8.72 19.68
C HIS A 131 18.75 7.48 19.12
N PHE A 132 19.43 6.34 19.03
CA PHE A 132 18.78 5.08 18.64
C PHE A 132 17.71 4.61 19.64
N MET A 133 18.01 4.66 20.94
CA MET A 133 17.06 4.26 21.96
C MET A 133 15.87 5.23 22.05
N ASP A 134 16.14 6.55 21.95
CA ASP A 134 15.09 7.57 21.97
C ASP A 134 14.19 7.47 20.75
N ALA A 135 14.76 7.24 19.55
CA ALA A 135 13.98 6.95 18.37
C ALA A 135 13.12 5.68 18.56
N GLY A 136 13.68 4.62 19.14
CA GLY A 136 12.95 3.39 19.47
C GLY A 136 11.77 3.66 20.41
N LEU A 137 11.94 4.46 21.45
CA LEU A 137 10.86 4.84 22.37
C LEU A 137 9.74 5.64 21.65
N GLN A 138 10.09 6.60 20.80
CA GLN A 138 9.09 7.32 20.00
C GLN A 138 8.31 6.39 19.07
N MET A 139 8.95 5.36 18.53
CA MET A 139 8.28 4.37 17.70
C MET A 139 7.35 3.46 18.51
N ILE A 140 7.71 3.10 19.76
CA ILE A 140 6.83 2.37 20.66
C ILE A 140 5.58 3.21 20.95
N GLU A 141 5.76 4.50 21.25
CA GLU A 141 4.63 5.42 21.43
C GLU A 141 3.77 5.56 20.18
N ALA A 142 4.38 5.63 18.99
CA ALA A 142 3.64 5.63 17.74
C ALA A 142 2.80 4.34 17.58
N GLY A 143 3.35 3.19 17.96
CA GLY A 143 2.65 1.91 17.97
C GLY A 143 1.47 1.90 18.94
N ARG A 144 1.63 2.43 20.15
CA ARG A 144 0.56 2.56 21.15
C ARG A 144 -0.57 3.47 20.66
N GLU A 145 -0.23 4.63 20.10
CA GLU A 145 -1.23 5.53 19.54
C GLU A 145 -1.95 4.91 18.33
N ALA A 146 -1.24 4.17 17.50
CA ALA A 146 -1.86 3.42 16.40
C ALA A 146 -2.82 2.33 16.90
N ILE A 147 -2.50 1.62 17.99
CA ILE A 147 -3.40 0.65 18.63
C ILE A 147 -4.66 1.36 19.12
N LYS A 148 -4.53 2.46 19.88
CA LYS A 148 -5.68 3.24 20.37
C LYS A 148 -6.57 3.75 19.24
N LEU A 149 -5.95 4.16 18.13
CA LEU A 149 -6.66 4.65 16.95
C LEU A 149 -7.47 3.53 16.26
N ILE A 150 -6.95 2.30 16.26
CA ILE A 150 -7.56 1.15 15.59
C ILE A 150 -8.54 0.40 16.50
N GLU A 151 -8.30 0.39 17.81
CA GLU A 151 -9.06 -0.38 18.79
C GLU A 151 -10.59 -0.20 18.70
N PRO A 152 -11.15 1.02 18.53
CA PRO A 152 -12.61 1.19 18.38
C PRO A 152 -13.21 0.47 17.17
N PHE A 153 -12.37 0.15 16.19
CA PHE A 153 -12.75 -0.45 14.91
C PHE A 153 -12.19 -1.87 14.73
N ALA A 154 -11.64 -2.42 15.79
CA ALA A 154 -10.88 -3.67 15.73
C ALA A 154 -11.74 -4.84 15.25
N ASP A 155 -13.00 -4.93 15.70
CA ASP A 155 -13.94 -5.97 15.27
C ASP A 155 -14.20 -5.90 13.76
N ALA A 156 -14.41 -4.70 13.23
CA ALA A 156 -14.60 -4.48 11.79
C ALA A 156 -13.36 -4.87 10.97
N GLY A 157 -12.18 -4.72 11.55
CA GLY A 157 -10.88 -5.06 10.96
C GLY A 157 -10.42 -6.50 11.17
N GLY A 158 -11.17 -7.28 11.98
CA GLY A 158 -10.77 -8.63 12.36
C GLY A 158 -9.51 -8.66 13.23
N PHE A 159 -9.35 -7.68 14.12
CA PHE A 159 -8.30 -7.64 15.14
C PHE A 159 -8.81 -8.24 16.46
N ARG A 160 -7.93 -8.93 17.17
CA ARG A 160 -8.18 -9.39 18.51
C ARG A 160 -7.92 -8.26 19.51
N ILE A 161 -8.95 -7.90 20.30
CA ILE A 161 -8.90 -6.85 21.32
C ILE A 161 -9.05 -7.37 22.76
N SER A 162 -9.38 -8.64 22.94
CA SER A 162 -9.46 -9.26 24.26
C SER A 162 -8.83 -10.65 24.27
N ALA A 163 -8.32 -11.07 25.43
CA ALA A 163 -7.70 -12.38 25.58
C ALA A 163 -8.71 -13.54 25.41
N GLU A 164 -10.01 -13.26 25.58
CA GLU A 164 -11.09 -14.24 25.47
C GLU A 164 -11.63 -14.39 24.03
N GLN A 165 -11.23 -13.48 23.14
CA GLN A 165 -11.68 -13.50 21.75
C GLN A 165 -10.81 -14.47 20.93
N GLU A 166 -11.43 -15.46 20.30
CA GLU A 166 -10.73 -16.28 19.30
C GLU A 166 -10.53 -15.47 18.02
N ILE A 167 -9.34 -15.55 17.46
CA ILE A 167 -9.07 -14.93 16.15
C ILE A 167 -9.78 -15.81 15.11
N GLU A 168 -10.90 -15.34 14.60
CA GLU A 168 -11.52 -15.95 13.44
C GLU A 168 -10.62 -15.64 12.22
N ILE A 169 -9.77 -16.62 11.88
CA ILE A 169 -8.96 -16.52 10.66
C ILE A 169 -9.95 -16.61 9.49
N VAL A 170 -10.38 -15.46 8.99
CA VAL A 170 -11.18 -15.39 7.77
C VAL A 170 -10.41 -16.08 6.66
N ASP A 171 -10.86 -17.27 6.29
CA ASP A 171 -10.25 -18.03 5.19
C ASP A 171 -10.36 -17.19 3.91
N PRO A 172 -9.24 -16.81 3.29
CA PRO A 172 -9.26 -16.04 2.05
C PRO A 172 -10.00 -16.73 0.90
N ALA A 173 -10.28 -18.02 1.04
CA ALA A 173 -11.06 -18.79 0.07
C ALA A 173 -12.57 -18.58 0.21
N GLN A 174 -13.04 -18.07 1.35
CA GLN A 174 -14.45 -17.69 1.55
C GLN A 174 -14.62 -16.20 1.23
N GLY A 175 -14.79 -15.86 -0.03
CA GLY A 175 -14.72 -14.51 -0.59
C GLY A 175 -15.67 -13.45 0.00
N SER A 176 -16.70 -13.80 0.76
CA SER A 176 -17.64 -12.83 1.36
C SER A 176 -17.02 -12.07 2.55
N GLY A 177 -16.30 -12.74 3.43
CA GLY A 177 -15.73 -12.11 4.63
C GLY A 177 -14.62 -11.07 4.32
N LEU A 178 -13.85 -11.26 3.24
CA LEU A 178 -12.82 -10.29 2.85
C LEU A 178 -13.40 -9.00 2.27
N ALA A 179 -14.48 -9.10 1.49
CA ALA A 179 -15.15 -7.94 0.90
C ALA A 179 -15.81 -7.10 2.00
N GLU A 180 -16.43 -7.76 2.99
CA GLU A 180 -17.03 -7.10 4.13
C GLU A 180 -15.99 -6.43 5.03
N ALA A 181 -14.91 -7.12 5.38
CA ALA A 181 -13.80 -6.56 6.14
C ALA A 181 -13.17 -5.36 5.42
N PHE A 182 -13.00 -5.44 4.10
CA PHE A 182 -12.49 -4.32 3.29
C PHE A 182 -13.46 -3.13 3.32
N SER A 183 -14.76 -3.38 3.14
CA SER A 183 -15.80 -2.34 3.21
C SER A 183 -15.81 -1.63 4.57
N ASN A 184 -15.73 -2.40 5.65
CA ASN A 184 -15.68 -1.88 7.01
C ASN A 184 -14.43 -1.00 7.22
N TRP A 185 -13.26 -1.45 6.75
CA TRP A 185 -12.03 -0.67 6.81
C TRP A 185 -12.13 0.67 6.07
N ILE A 186 -12.70 0.65 4.88
CA ILE A 186 -12.88 1.88 4.09
C ILE A 186 -13.85 2.83 4.81
N ALA A 187 -14.86 2.30 5.46
CA ALA A 187 -15.87 3.11 6.16
C ALA A 187 -15.28 3.94 7.32
N ILE A 188 -14.28 3.42 8.01
CA ILE A 188 -13.66 4.07 9.18
C ILE A 188 -12.46 4.98 8.81
N MET A 189 -11.98 4.96 7.57
CA MET A 189 -10.84 5.78 7.14
C MET A 189 -10.97 7.28 7.48
N PRO A 190 -12.13 7.93 7.34
CA PRO A 190 -12.27 9.34 7.70
C PRO A 190 -12.06 9.62 9.19
N GLU A 191 -12.47 8.69 10.06
CA GLU A 191 -12.28 8.82 11.50
C GLU A 191 -10.80 8.66 11.86
N ILE A 192 -10.13 7.67 11.26
CA ILE A 192 -8.68 7.49 11.37
C ILE A 192 -7.94 8.74 10.88
N ALA A 193 -8.38 9.35 9.77
CA ALA A 193 -7.78 10.57 9.22
C ALA A 193 -7.82 11.75 10.18
N GLY A 194 -8.85 11.82 11.05
CA GLY A 194 -8.98 12.85 12.08
C GLY A 194 -7.88 12.78 13.16
N ASP A 195 -7.52 11.58 13.56
CA ASP A 195 -6.69 11.33 14.73
C ASP A 195 -5.28 10.82 14.41
N ILE A 196 -4.98 10.52 13.15
CA ILE A 196 -3.69 9.95 12.73
C ILE A 196 -2.48 10.88 13.01
N ASP A 197 -2.73 12.19 13.18
CA ASP A 197 -1.68 13.18 13.42
C ASP A 197 -0.85 12.86 14.66
N VAL A 198 -1.43 12.23 15.68
CA VAL A 198 -0.69 11.84 16.89
C VAL A 198 0.35 10.77 16.57
N VAL A 199 -0.03 9.78 15.75
CA VAL A 199 0.88 8.72 15.29
C VAL A 199 1.99 9.31 14.41
N LEU A 200 1.61 10.14 13.44
CA LEU A 200 2.56 10.78 12.51
C LEU A 200 3.56 11.67 13.26
N ASN A 201 3.12 12.41 14.27
CA ASN A 201 4.01 13.24 15.10
C ASN A 201 5.05 12.39 15.84
N ARG A 202 4.66 11.23 16.39
CA ARG A 202 5.61 10.30 17.04
C ARG A 202 6.64 9.76 16.05
N LEU A 203 6.21 9.43 14.83
CA LEU A 203 7.11 8.99 13.76
C LEU A 203 8.09 10.10 13.34
N THR A 204 7.61 11.35 13.31
CA THR A 204 8.48 12.53 13.06
C THR A 204 9.55 12.65 14.13
N LEU A 205 9.18 12.59 15.41
CA LEU A 205 10.15 12.66 16.51
C LEU A 205 11.17 11.51 16.46
N ALA A 206 10.73 10.30 16.11
CA ALA A 206 11.65 9.18 15.89
C ALA A 206 12.65 9.46 14.76
N GLY A 207 12.18 10.05 13.66
CA GLY A 207 13.01 10.46 12.53
C GLY A 207 14.01 11.56 12.91
N GLU A 208 13.58 12.53 13.68
CA GLU A 208 14.48 13.60 14.19
C GLU A 208 15.61 13.04 15.05
N GLU A 209 15.29 12.10 15.95
CA GLU A 209 16.34 11.45 16.76
C GLU A 209 17.30 10.65 15.87
N LEU A 210 16.79 9.87 14.94
CA LEU A 210 17.64 9.06 14.09
C LEU A 210 18.50 9.87 13.13
N ASN A 211 18.02 11.02 12.66
CA ASN A 211 18.77 11.90 11.76
C ASN A 211 19.95 12.63 12.45
N LYS A 212 20.04 12.60 13.79
CA LYS A 212 21.22 13.07 14.53
C LYS A 212 22.41 12.11 14.37
N VAL A 213 22.17 10.87 13.93
CA VAL A 213 23.21 9.86 13.74
C VAL A 213 23.83 9.99 12.35
N ASP A 214 25.13 10.21 12.30
CA ASP A 214 25.88 10.21 11.03
C ASP A 214 26.27 8.79 10.61
N ALA A 215 25.51 8.24 9.67
CA ALA A 215 25.74 6.89 9.14
C ALA A 215 27.14 6.69 8.54
N SER A 216 27.79 7.76 8.07
CA SER A 216 29.12 7.67 7.43
C SER A 216 30.22 7.26 8.40
N LYS A 217 30.04 7.50 9.70
CA LYS A 217 30.96 7.11 10.77
C LYS A 217 31.03 5.60 11.01
N TYR A 218 30.03 4.87 10.50
CA TYR A 218 29.90 3.44 10.72
C TYR A 218 30.50 2.62 9.59
N PRO A 219 31.08 1.45 9.87
CA PRO A 219 31.60 0.57 8.83
C PRO A 219 30.51 0.10 7.89
N GLU A 220 30.83 -0.20 6.64
CA GLU A 220 29.86 -0.70 5.66
C GLU A 220 29.23 -2.02 6.15
N SER A 221 30.05 -2.93 6.62
CA SER A 221 29.56 -4.18 7.21
C SER A 221 30.25 -4.49 8.53
N PHE A 222 29.50 -5.13 9.44
CA PHE A 222 29.98 -5.60 10.70
C PHE A 222 29.37 -6.96 11.06
N ARG A 223 30.21 -7.98 11.29
CA ARG A 223 29.79 -9.35 11.59
C ARG A 223 28.71 -9.90 10.65
N GLY A 224 28.80 -9.58 9.35
CA GLY A 224 27.86 -10.04 8.33
C GLY A 224 26.57 -9.19 8.22
N THR A 225 26.47 -8.09 8.93
CA THR A 225 25.35 -7.12 8.81
C THR A 225 25.82 -5.87 8.09
N ASP A 226 25.11 -5.42 7.09
CA ASP A 226 25.35 -4.15 6.37
C ASP A 226 24.93 -2.96 7.23
N LEU A 227 25.83 -2.55 8.13
CA LEU A 227 25.53 -1.64 9.21
C LEU A 227 25.16 -0.25 8.73
N ARG A 228 26.05 0.37 7.93
CA ARG A 228 25.83 1.72 7.39
C ARG A 228 24.55 1.80 6.57
N GLN A 229 24.35 0.83 5.68
CA GLN A 229 23.14 0.78 4.84
C GLN A 229 21.88 0.58 5.67
N SER A 230 22.01 -0.07 6.79
CA SER A 230 20.90 -0.28 7.71
C SER A 230 20.45 1.03 8.37
N ILE A 231 21.38 1.89 8.79
CA ILE A 231 21.05 3.22 9.31
C ILE A 231 20.40 4.06 8.23
N ILE A 232 21.04 4.13 7.07
CA ILE A 232 20.55 4.93 5.93
C ILE A 232 19.13 4.50 5.54
N LYS A 233 18.86 3.20 5.50
CA LYS A 233 17.50 2.69 5.20
C LYS A 233 16.49 3.13 6.25
N ALA A 234 16.84 3.07 7.53
CA ALA A 234 15.95 3.49 8.60
C ALA A 234 15.65 4.99 8.53
N GLN A 235 16.69 5.83 8.34
CA GLN A 235 16.54 7.27 8.12
C GLN A 235 15.65 7.57 6.92
N ASN A 236 15.93 6.97 5.78
CA ASN A 236 15.14 7.15 4.56
C ASN A 236 13.69 6.70 4.71
N THR A 237 13.45 5.60 5.45
CA THR A 237 12.07 5.11 5.69
C THR A 237 11.27 6.09 6.53
N LEU A 238 11.85 6.63 7.61
CA LEU A 238 11.16 7.62 8.44
C LEU A 238 10.97 8.95 7.71
N THR A 239 11.96 9.38 6.92
CA THR A 239 11.83 10.56 6.06
C THR A 239 10.69 10.37 5.05
N LEU A 240 10.64 9.22 4.37
CA LEU A 240 9.58 8.92 3.41
C LEU A 240 8.20 8.91 4.08
N LEU A 241 8.07 8.34 5.28
CA LEU A 241 6.81 8.35 6.03
C LEU A 241 6.38 9.77 6.39
N ASN A 242 7.32 10.61 6.84
CA ASN A 242 7.04 12.02 7.14
C ASN A 242 6.63 12.81 5.89
N ASP A 243 7.35 12.64 4.80
CA ASP A 243 7.06 13.32 3.54
C ASP A 243 5.70 12.89 2.95
N SER A 244 5.32 11.63 3.17
CA SER A 244 4.05 11.06 2.70
C SER A 244 2.88 11.30 3.66
N ALA A 245 3.12 11.85 4.84
CA ALA A 245 2.06 12.03 5.85
C ALA A 245 0.85 12.85 5.35
N PRO A 246 1.03 13.97 4.61
CA PRO A 246 -0.09 14.72 4.03
C PRO A 246 -0.90 13.88 3.02
N ASP A 247 -0.19 13.15 2.15
CA ASP A 247 -0.82 12.31 1.12
C ASP A 247 -1.60 11.15 1.74
N ILE A 248 -1.05 10.54 2.81
CA ILE A 248 -1.75 9.48 3.57
C ILE A 248 -3.05 10.04 4.15
N LYS A 249 -3.00 11.20 4.79
CA LYS A 249 -4.18 11.85 5.38
C LYS A 249 -5.21 12.22 4.31
N GLU A 250 -4.77 12.75 3.19
CA GLU A 250 -5.63 13.05 2.05
C GLU A 250 -6.30 11.77 1.50
N ALA A 251 -5.53 10.70 1.31
CA ALA A 251 -6.04 9.42 0.84
C ALA A 251 -7.12 8.83 1.76
N LEU A 252 -6.93 8.90 3.08
CA LEU A 252 -7.91 8.44 4.08
C LEU A 252 -9.24 9.19 3.97
N ASN A 253 -9.24 10.44 3.53
CA ASN A 253 -10.44 11.24 3.33
C ASN A 253 -11.08 11.07 1.95
N ILE A 254 -10.28 10.83 0.92
CA ILE A 254 -10.75 10.77 -0.48
C ILE A 254 -11.23 9.36 -0.85
N ILE A 255 -10.55 8.32 -0.39
CA ILE A 255 -10.86 6.93 -0.77
C ILE A 255 -12.31 6.53 -0.40
N PRO A 256 -12.82 6.79 0.82
CA PRO A 256 -14.17 6.37 1.18
C PRO A 256 -15.27 6.94 0.26
N PRO A 257 -15.34 8.25 0.01
CA PRO A 257 -16.35 8.78 -0.89
C PRO A 257 -16.18 8.32 -2.35
N LEU A 258 -14.95 8.06 -2.82
CA LEU A 258 -14.73 7.45 -4.14
C LEU A 258 -15.31 6.03 -4.20
N LEU A 259 -15.27 5.29 -3.11
CA LEU A 259 -15.83 3.94 -3.02
C LEU A 259 -17.31 3.93 -2.56
N GLY A 260 -17.98 5.08 -2.58
CA GLY A 260 -19.40 5.19 -2.27
C GLY A 260 -19.75 5.02 -0.78
N VAL A 261 -18.76 5.15 0.12
CA VAL A 261 -18.99 5.12 1.56
C VAL A 261 -19.50 6.49 2.03
N GLY A 262 -20.56 6.50 2.84
CA GLY A 262 -21.18 7.73 3.35
C GLY A 262 -21.83 8.59 2.27
N THR A 263 -21.95 8.11 1.04
CA THR A 263 -22.51 8.80 -0.10
C THR A 263 -23.45 7.89 -0.91
N THR A 264 -24.05 8.43 -1.96
CA THR A 264 -24.77 7.62 -2.95
C THR A 264 -23.81 6.74 -3.73
N GLU A 265 -24.33 5.65 -4.30
CA GLU A 265 -23.66 4.77 -5.25
C GLU A 265 -22.83 5.60 -6.26
N LYS A 266 -21.58 5.20 -6.46
CA LYS A 266 -20.69 5.77 -7.47
C LYS A 266 -20.71 4.92 -8.72
N ARG A 267 -20.78 5.58 -9.87
CA ARG A 267 -20.67 4.91 -11.17
C ARG A 267 -19.32 5.22 -11.80
N TYR A 268 -18.69 4.18 -12.27
CA TYR A 268 -17.39 4.27 -12.92
C TYR A 268 -17.48 3.76 -14.35
N MET A 269 -16.71 4.38 -15.22
CA MET A 269 -16.54 3.97 -16.59
C MET A 269 -15.05 3.74 -16.87
N ILE A 270 -14.72 2.60 -17.44
CA ILE A 270 -13.39 2.28 -17.94
C ILE A 270 -13.44 2.38 -19.45
N LEU A 271 -12.65 3.27 -20.02
CA LEU A 271 -12.42 3.38 -21.46
C LEU A 271 -11.15 2.57 -21.80
N MET A 272 -11.30 1.57 -22.66
CA MET A 272 -10.18 0.71 -23.06
C MET A 272 -9.61 1.22 -24.38
N GLU A 273 -8.35 1.62 -24.35
CA GLU A 273 -7.63 2.17 -25.51
C GLU A 273 -6.75 1.10 -26.17
N ASN A 274 -6.75 1.09 -27.50
CA ASN A 274 -5.78 0.33 -28.28
C ASN A 274 -4.58 1.22 -28.61
N ASP A 275 -3.47 1.01 -27.93
CA ASP A 275 -2.22 1.78 -28.09
C ASP A 275 -1.53 1.59 -29.47
N LYS A 276 -2.00 0.62 -30.25
CA LYS A 276 -1.52 0.38 -31.62
C LYS A 276 -2.23 1.24 -32.67
N GLU A 277 -3.30 1.90 -32.29
CA GLU A 277 -4.05 2.84 -33.11
C GLU A 277 -4.03 4.22 -32.44
N LEU A 278 -2.98 5.01 -32.71
CA LEU A 278 -2.79 6.30 -32.05
C LEU A 278 -3.98 7.25 -32.24
N ARG A 279 -4.39 7.86 -31.13
CA ARG A 279 -5.35 8.96 -31.02
C ARG A 279 -4.80 9.98 -30.04
N ALA A 280 -5.46 11.12 -29.91
CA ALA A 280 -4.99 12.23 -29.11
C ALA A 280 -4.80 11.92 -27.61
N THR A 281 -5.60 11.00 -27.04
CA THR A 281 -5.48 10.55 -25.65
C THR A 281 -4.53 9.37 -25.45
N GLY A 282 -3.98 8.80 -26.52
CA GLY A 282 -3.04 7.68 -26.44
C GLY A 282 -3.41 6.51 -27.37
N GLY A 283 -4.67 6.14 -27.48
CA GLY A 283 -5.12 5.03 -28.30
C GLY A 283 -6.57 5.13 -28.77
N PHE A 284 -6.95 4.24 -29.68
CA PHE A 284 -8.33 4.12 -30.17
C PHE A 284 -9.23 3.47 -29.11
N TRP A 285 -10.35 4.09 -28.79
CA TRP A 285 -11.32 3.57 -27.81
C TRP A 285 -12.08 2.37 -28.36
N THR A 286 -11.73 1.18 -27.91
CA THR A 286 -12.26 -0.07 -28.44
C THR A 286 -13.44 -0.61 -27.63
N TYR A 287 -13.36 -0.49 -26.29
CA TYR A 287 -14.34 -1.04 -25.37
C TYR A 287 -14.62 -0.08 -24.23
N ILE A 288 -15.83 -0.18 -23.70
CA ILE A 288 -16.26 0.52 -22.50
C ILE A 288 -16.76 -0.51 -21.51
N SER A 289 -16.35 -0.35 -20.26
CA SER A 289 -16.95 -1.09 -19.16
C SER A 289 -17.52 -0.10 -18.16
N THR A 290 -18.69 -0.37 -17.66
CA THR A 290 -19.30 0.39 -16.57
C THR A 290 -19.57 -0.50 -15.36
N PHE A 291 -19.39 0.05 -14.19
CA PHE A 291 -19.68 -0.62 -12.94
C PHE A 291 -20.06 0.40 -11.87
N LYS A 292 -20.62 -0.09 -10.80
CA LYS A 292 -21.01 0.70 -9.65
C LYS A 292 -20.33 0.21 -8.40
N ILE A 293 -20.01 1.12 -7.52
CA ILE A 293 -19.49 0.83 -6.19
C ILE A 293 -20.39 1.52 -5.16
N ALA A 294 -20.81 0.78 -4.16
CA ALA A 294 -21.54 1.29 -3.00
C ALA A 294 -20.96 0.65 -1.74
N ASN A 295 -20.66 1.45 -0.71
CA ASN A 295 -20.06 0.98 0.53
C ASN A 295 -18.82 0.09 0.31
N ALA A 296 -17.94 0.51 -0.58
CA ALA A 296 -16.72 -0.20 -1.00
C ALA A 296 -16.95 -1.60 -1.59
N GLN A 297 -18.17 -1.92 -1.98
CA GLN A 297 -18.54 -3.17 -2.63
C GLN A 297 -18.89 -2.93 -4.10
N LEU A 298 -18.33 -3.78 -4.96
CA LEU A 298 -18.61 -3.78 -6.38
C LEU A 298 -19.99 -4.39 -6.63
N SER A 299 -20.85 -3.67 -7.34
CA SER A 299 -22.16 -4.19 -7.76
C SER A 299 -22.01 -5.31 -8.81
N SER A 300 -23.01 -6.19 -8.87
CA SER A 300 -23.08 -7.26 -9.86
C SER A 300 -23.42 -6.80 -11.28
N ASP A 301 -23.81 -5.53 -11.46
CA ASP A 301 -24.22 -4.97 -12.74
C ASP A 301 -23.04 -4.40 -13.57
N PHE A 302 -21.91 -5.11 -13.55
CA PHE A 302 -20.79 -4.84 -14.44
C PHE A 302 -21.21 -5.10 -15.89
N THR A 303 -21.00 -4.10 -16.75
CA THR A 303 -21.24 -4.23 -18.19
C THR A 303 -19.96 -3.95 -18.97
N SER A 304 -19.79 -4.61 -20.09
CA SER A 304 -18.69 -4.34 -21.02
C SER A 304 -19.17 -4.51 -22.45
N GLN A 305 -18.88 -3.53 -23.30
CA GLN A 305 -19.28 -3.58 -24.71
C GLN A 305 -18.29 -2.85 -25.61
N GLY A 306 -18.22 -3.28 -26.86
CA GLY A 306 -17.45 -2.60 -27.89
C GLY A 306 -18.07 -1.28 -28.28
N THR A 307 -17.27 -0.27 -28.54
CA THR A 307 -17.72 1.07 -28.96
C THR A 307 -18.52 1.05 -30.26
N TYR A 308 -18.20 0.13 -31.16
CA TYR A 308 -19.01 -0.08 -32.38
C TYR A 308 -20.46 -0.46 -32.07
N ASN A 309 -20.71 -1.25 -31.05
CA ASN A 309 -22.07 -1.63 -30.66
C ASN A 309 -22.84 -0.43 -30.08
N ILE A 310 -22.15 0.50 -29.41
CA ILE A 310 -22.75 1.73 -28.91
C ILE A 310 -23.18 2.63 -30.06
N ASP A 311 -22.29 2.85 -31.02
CA ASP A 311 -22.58 3.65 -32.21
C ASP A 311 -23.77 3.08 -32.98
N PHE A 312 -23.79 1.75 -33.18
CA PHE A 312 -24.92 1.06 -33.84
C PHE A 312 -26.21 1.18 -33.01
N ALA A 313 -26.13 1.06 -31.69
CA ALA A 313 -27.30 1.19 -30.83
C ALA A 313 -27.88 2.60 -30.89
N LEU A 314 -27.07 3.64 -30.95
CA LEU A 314 -27.51 5.03 -31.12
C LEU A 314 -28.29 5.22 -32.42
N GLU A 315 -27.80 4.67 -33.56
CA GLU A 315 -28.51 4.74 -34.87
C GLU A 315 -29.83 3.98 -34.85
N VAL A 316 -29.95 2.92 -34.07
CA VAL A 316 -31.20 2.12 -33.96
C VAL A 316 -32.22 2.80 -33.03
N ILE A 317 -31.74 3.35 -31.87
CA ILE A 317 -32.62 3.97 -30.88
C ILE A 317 -33.17 5.32 -31.37
N ASP A 318 -32.30 6.10 -32.03
CA ASP A 318 -32.67 7.38 -32.63
C ASP A 318 -32.23 7.43 -34.10
N PRO A 319 -33.09 6.99 -35.05
CA PRO A 319 -32.77 7.02 -36.47
C PRO A 319 -32.55 8.45 -37.05
N TYR A 320 -32.90 9.46 -36.28
CA TYR A 320 -32.68 10.90 -36.65
C TYR A 320 -31.43 11.47 -36.00
N TYR A 321 -30.75 10.70 -35.17
CA TYR A 321 -29.50 11.14 -34.55
C TYR A 321 -28.42 11.42 -35.60
N THR A 322 -27.86 12.61 -35.53
CA THR A 322 -26.83 13.03 -36.49
C THR A 322 -25.50 13.13 -35.73
N PHE A 323 -24.60 12.22 -36.01
CA PHE A 323 -23.26 12.28 -35.47
C PHE A 323 -22.57 13.57 -35.90
N PRO A 324 -21.86 14.25 -34.99
CA PRO A 324 -21.07 15.44 -35.31
C PRO A 324 -20.05 15.18 -36.43
N THR A 325 -19.66 16.22 -37.13
CA THR A 325 -18.58 16.13 -38.13
C THR A 325 -17.22 16.10 -37.44
N VAL A 326 -16.31 15.30 -37.97
CA VAL A 326 -14.92 15.24 -37.50
C VAL A 326 -14.10 16.43 -38.02
N PRO A 327 -13.01 16.82 -37.32
CA PRO A 327 -12.03 17.76 -37.82
C PRO A 327 -11.42 17.28 -39.16
N ASP A 328 -11.00 18.25 -40.00
CA ASP A 328 -10.45 17.95 -41.33
C ASP A 328 -9.24 17.00 -41.29
N ALA A 329 -8.41 17.06 -40.25
CA ALA A 329 -7.31 16.14 -40.05
C ALA A 329 -7.78 14.67 -39.98
N TYR A 330 -8.84 14.38 -39.25
CA TYR A 330 -9.44 13.04 -39.15
C TYR A 330 -10.02 12.59 -40.48
N ARG A 331 -10.76 13.48 -41.14
CA ARG A 331 -11.33 13.21 -42.46
C ARG A 331 -10.25 12.91 -43.49
N ASN A 332 -9.19 13.70 -43.53
CA ASN A 332 -8.15 13.59 -44.53
C ASN A 332 -7.21 12.39 -44.30
N HIS A 333 -6.88 12.09 -43.05
CA HIS A 333 -5.89 11.06 -42.70
C HIS A 333 -6.48 9.74 -42.26
N LEU A 334 -7.56 9.77 -41.47
CA LEU A 334 -8.21 8.54 -40.98
C LEU A 334 -9.40 8.10 -41.84
N LYS A 335 -9.83 8.95 -42.80
CA LYS A 335 -11.01 8.68 -43.67
C LYS A 335 -12.31 8.49 -42.89
N VAL A 336 -12.42 9.14 -41.74
CA VAL A 336 -13.61 9.17 -40.90
C VAL A 336 -14.40 10.43 -41.19
N GLU A 337 -15.67 10.32 -41.54
CA GLU A 337 -16.52 11.45 -41.92
C GLU A 337 -17.41 11.94 -40.79
N ARG A 338 -17.74 11.07 -39.82
CA ARG A 338 -18.61 11.33 -38.69
C ARG A 338 -17.89 11.02 -37.40
N MET A 339 -18.12 11.80 -36.36
CA MET A 339 -17.56 11.55 -35.07
C MET A 339 -18.40 10.50 -34.32
N PHE A 340 -18.02 9.26 -34.44
CA PHE A 340 -18.58 8.19 -33.64
C PHE A 340 -18.07 8.23 -32.20
N SER A 341 -18.74 7.57 -31.26
CA SER A 341 -18.31 7.52 -29.87
C SER A 341 -16.86 7.04 -29.71
N ARG A 342 -16.46 6.05 -30.52
CA ARG A 342 -15.10 5.52 -30.59
C ARG A 342 -14.03 6.52 -31.08
N ASP A 343 -14.44 7.60 -31.73
CA ASP A 343 -13.57 8.63 -32.28
C ASP A 343 -13.64 9.94 -31.44
N ALA A 344 -14.32 9.95 -30.30
CA ALA A 344 -14.53 11.14 -29.48
C ALA A 344 -13.25 11.68 -28.82
N ASN A 345 -12.18 10.85 -28.74
CA ASN A 345 -10.89 11.27 -28.18
C ASN A 345 -10.02 12.11 -29.12
N ILE A 346 -10.60 13.21 -29.61
CA ILE A 346 -9.95 14.16 -30.50
C ILE A 346 -9.00 15.10 -29.76
N SER A 347 -9.35 15.48 -28.53
CA SER A 347 -8.55 16.34 -27.66
C SER A 347 -7.43 15.54 -26.99
N PRO A 348 -6.20 16.09 -26.88
CA PRO A 348 -5.19 15.49 -25.99
C PRO A 348 -5.53 15.64 -24.50
N ASP A 349 -6.46 16.53 -24.16
CA ASP A 349 -7.01 16.65 -22.82
C ASP A 349 -8.07 15.57 -22.60
N PHE A 350 -7.76 14.61 -21.73
CA PHE A 350 -8.62 13.45 -21.49
C PHE A 350 -10.02 13.82 -20.99
N PRO A 351 -10.19 14.73 -20.01
CA PRO A 351 -11.52 15.18 -19.58
C PRO A 351 -12.37 15.71 -20.73
N THR A 352 -11.80 16.57 -21.61
CA THR A 352 -12.48 17.10 -22.79
C THR A 352 -12.93 15.99 -23.74
N SER A 353 -12.10 14.97 -23.95
CA SER A 353 -12.46 13.83 -24.79
C SER A 353 -13.55 12.97 -24.18
N VAL A 354 -13.55 12.79 -22.85
CA VAL A 354 -14.64 12.10 -22.15
C VAL A 354 -15.95 12.87 -22.24
N ASP A 355 -15.93 14.17 -22.10
CA ASP A 355 -17.13 15.03 -22.24
C ASP A 355 -17.71 14.96 -23.66
N GLN A 356 -16.86 14.80 -24.69
CA GLN A 356 -17.31 14.60 -26.06
C GLN A 356 -17.93 13.22 -26.30
N PHE A 357 -17.52 12.24 -25.50
CA PHE A 357 -18.03 10.86 -25.55
C PHE A 357 -19.38 10.73 -24.84
N MET A 358 -19.59 11.43 -23.71
CA MET A 358 -20.80 11.40 -22.87
C MET A 358 -21.98 12.11 -23.54
#